data_9d738983f66e172df3f3f95deb4d042a
#
_entry.id   9d738983f66e172df3f3f95deb4d042a
#
_cell.length_a   1.000
_cell.length_b   1.000
_cell.length_c   1.000
_cell.angle_alpha   90.00
_cell.angle_beta   90.00
_cell.angle_gamma   90.00
#
_symmetry.space_group_name_H-M   'P 1'
#
loop_
_entity.id
_entity.type
_entity.pdbx_description
1 polymer ?
#
loop_
_entity_poly.entity_id
_entity_poly.type
_entity_poly.pdbx_seq_one_letter_code
_entity_poly.pdbx_strand_id
1 'polypeptide(L)'
;MTISSSQESRTDRLVKWATDLRYNDIPDDVVQRTKDFFLDTLGCAIAGRSHPAVSAIVRFAAQMGPSSGKSELIDGSQALTTSPAFASLINAAAAHVVEQDDLHNRSIMHPVSLACVLVACCILRPKVNA
;
A
#
# COMPACT_ATOMS: atom_id res chain seq x y z
N MET A 1 3.65 7.41 -47.55
CA MET A 1 3.03 7.73 -46.26
C MET A 1 3.93 7.14 -45.17
N THR A 2 4.86 7.93 -44.66
CA THR A 2 5.89 7.51 -43.71
C THR A 2 5.24 7.49 -42.32
N ILE A 3 5.11 6.32 -41.72
CA ILE A 3 4.65 6.18 -40.35
C ILE A 3 5.76 6.74 -39.45
N SER A 4 5.51 7.91 -38.90
CA SER A 4 6.38 8.52 -37.88
C SER A 4 6.54 7.52 -36.71
N SER A 5 7.78 7.14 -36.41
CA SER A 5 8.09 6.37 -35.20
C SER A 5 7.63 7.17 -34.01
N SER A 6 6.53 6.74 -33.37
CA SER A 6 6.06 7.35 -32.15
C SER A 6 7.15 7.19 -31.09
N GLN A 7 7.70 8.31 -30.65
CA GLN A 7 8.69 8.35 -29.59
C GLN A 7 8.07 7.72 -28.35
N GLU A 8 8.70 6.68 -27.78
CA GLU A 8 8.25 5.97 -26.60
C GLU A 8 7.96 6.96 -25.45
N SER A 9 6.76 6.91 -24.87
CA SER A 9 6.37 7.83 -23.81
C SER A 9 7.12 7.53 -22.50
N ARG A 10 7.15 8.50 -21.58
CA ARG A 10 7.73 8.28 -20.25
C ARG A 10 6.99 7.18 -19.49
N THR A 11 5.68 7.09 -19.68
CA THR A 11 4.84 6.04 -19.09
C THR A 11 5.21 4.67 -19.65
N ASP A 12 5.38 4.53 -20.98
CA ASP A 12 5.78 3.25 -21.59
C ASP A 12 7.13 2.78 -21.04
N ARG A 13 8.09 3.68 -20.91
CA ARG A 13 9.40 3.39 -20.33
C ARG A 13 9.31 2.93 -18.89
N LEU A 14 8.48 3.59 -18.07
CA LEU A 14 8.27 3.21 -16.66
C LEU A 14 7.60 1.85 -16.54
N VAL A 15 6.55 1.61 -17.33
CA VAL A 15 5.85 0.32 -17.36
C VAL A 15 6.80 -0.79 -17.79
N LYS A 16 7.55 -0.57 -18.87
CA LYS A 16 8.55 -1.54 -19.34
C LYS A 16 9.58 -1.85 -18.27
N TRP A 17 10.17 -0.83 -17.65
CA TRP A 17 11.12 -1.01 -16.55
C TRP A 17 10.52 -1.82 -15.40
N ALA A 18 9.30 -1.49 -14.96
CA ALA A 18 8.64 -2.18 -13.86
C ALA A 18 8.30 -3.64 -14.16
N THR A 19 7.93 -3.95 -15.42
CA THR A 19 7.61 -5.32 -15.83
C THR A 19 8.84 -6.19 -16.06
N ASP A 20 9.95 -5.57 -16.46
CA ASP A 20 11.21 -6.28 -16.72
C ASP A 20 12.03 -6.50 -15.45
N LEU A 21 11.83 -5.67 -14.40
CA LEU A 21 12.58 -5.73 -13.15
C LEU A 21 12.44 -7.10 -12.46
N ARG A 22 13.57 -7.70 -12.08
CA ARG A 22 13.63 -8.92 -11.26
C ARG A 22 14.21 -8.61 -9.89
N TYR A 23 13.84 -9.41 -8.90
CA TYR A 23 14.34 -9.22 -7.53
C TYR A 23 15.87 -9.18 -7.47
N ASN A 24 16.54 -10.02 -8.23
CA ASN A 24 18.01 -10.09 -8.26
C ASN A 24 18.68 -8.89 -8.93
N ASP A 25 17.91 -8.03 -9.61
CA ASP A 25 18.42 -6.80 -10.22
C ASP A 25 18.39 -5.62 -9.23
N ILE A 26 17.77 -5.82 -8.06
CA ILE A 26 17.63 -4.77 -7.05
C ILE A 26 18.86 -4.83 -6.13
N PRO A 27 19.63 -3.73 -5.99
CA PRO A 27 20.78 -3.68 -5.07
C PRO A 27 20.38 -3.99 -3.62
N ASP A 28 21.24 -4.67 -2.89
CA ASP A 28 20.96 -5.09 -1.51
C ASP A 28 20.64 -3.92 -0.56
N ASP A 29 21.31 -2.80 -0.72
CA ASP A 29 21.07 -1.59 0.05
C ASP A 29 19.67 -1.01 -0.22
N VAL A 30 19.17 -1.11 -1.46
CA VAL A 30 17.79 -0.70 -1.83
C VAL A 30 16.78 -1.66 -1.21
N VAL A 31 17.05 -2.98 -1.23
CA VAL A 31 16.19 -3.96 -0.57
C VAL A 31 16.12 -3.70 0.92
N GLN A 32 17.26 -3.45 1.58
CA GLN A 32 17.27 -3.13 3.01
C GLN A 32 16.52 -1.84 3.32
N ARG A 33 16.74 -0.78 2.53
CA ARG A 33 16.02 0.49 2.70
C ARG A 33 14.51 0.33 2.53
N THR A 34 14.08 -0.50 1.58
CA THR A 34 12.66 -0.79 1.39
C THR A 34 12.05 -1.48 2.61
N LYS A 35 12.78 -2.41 3.25
CA LYS A 35 12.33 -3.05 4.50
C LYS A 35 12.19 -2.04 5.64
N ASP A 36 13.15 -1.11 5.75
CA ASP A 36 13.11 -0.06 6.78
C ASP A 36 11.88 0.84 6.60
N PHE A 37 11.61 1.29 5.39
CA PHE A 37 10.42 2.08 5.08
C PHE A 37 9.11 1.30 5.28
N PHE A 38 9.11 0.01 4.96
CA PHE A 38 7.94 -0.83 5.20
C PHE A 38 7.63 -0.93 6.70
N LEU A 39 8.65 -1.13 7.53
CA LEU A 39 8.50 -1.18 8.98
C LEU A 39 8.02 0.16 9.54
N ASP A 40 8.57 1.27 9.07
CA ASP A 40 8.16 2.62 9.42
C ASP A 40 6.68 2.87 9.09
N THR A 41 6.24 2.54 7.88
CA THR A 41 4.84 2.67 7.47
C THR A 41 3.89 1.83 8.32
N LEU A 42 4.30 0.61 8.71
CA LEU A 42 3.51 -0.21 9.65
C LEU A 42 3.41 0.47 11.02
N GLY A 43 4.50 1.06 11.50
CA GLY A 43 4.51 1.85 12.73
C GLY A 43 3.54 3.03 12.68
N CYS A 44 3.56 3.78 11.59
CA CYS A 44 2.63 4.88 11.33
C CYS A 44 1.17 4.40 11.30
N ALA A 45 0.87 3.29 10.63
CA ALA A 45 -0.47 2.73 10.56
C ALA A 45 -0.99 2.31 11.95
N ILE A 46 -0.14 1.68 12.76
CA ILE A 46 -0.48 1.30 14.15
C ILE A 46 -0.72 2.55 15.01
N ALA A 47 0.09 3.59 14.85
CA ALA A 47 -0.08 4.85 15.59
C ALA A 47 -1.37 5.59 15.19
N GLY A 48 -1.69 5.60 13.89
CA GLY A 48 -2.83 6.33 13.36
C GLY A 48 -4.18 5.61 13.46
N ARG A 49 -4.21 4.30 13.72
CA ARG A 49 -5.43 3.45 13.66
C ARG A 49 -6.62 3.97 14.48
N SER A 50 -6.36 4.62 15.60
CA SER A 50 -7.41 5.15 16.49
C SER A 50 -7.75 6.63 16.22
N HIS A 51 -7.17 7.23 15.20
CA HIS A 51 -7.44 8.62 14.87
C HIS A 51 -8.92 8.82 14.45
N PRO A 52 -9.58 9.93 14.86
CA PRO A 52 -11.00 10.16 14.55
C PRO A 52 -11.33 10.10 13.05
N ALA A 53 -10.44 10.59 12.18
CA ALA A 53 -10.60 10.51 10.73
C ALA A 53 -10.62 9.05 10.23
N VAL A 54 -9.72 8.20 10.75
CA VAL A 54 -9.68 6.77 10.41
C VAL A 54 -10.95 6.07 10.90
N SER A 55 -11.39 6.37 12.11
CA SER A 55 -12.65 5.85 12.66
C SER A 55 -13.86 6.22 11.80
N ALA A 56 -13.87 7.42 11.20
CA ALA A 56 -14.92 7.82 10.25
C ALA A 56 -14.90 6.99 8.97
N ILE A 57 -13.71 6.69 8.43
CA ILE A 57 -13.54 5.84 7.24
C ILE A 57 -13.95 4.39 7.55
N VAL A 58 -13.63 3.87 8.75
CA VAL A 58 -14.08 2.53 9.19
C VAL A 58 -15.61 2.47 9.21
N ARG A 59 -16.29 3.47 9.77
CA ARG A 59 -17.77 3.52 9.77
C ARG A 59 -18.33 3.59 8.34
N PHE A 60 -17.73 4.37 7.46
CA PHE A 60 -18.11 4.43 6.05
C PHE A 60 -17.95 3.04 5.40
N ALA A 61 -16.82 2.38 5.59
CA ALA A 61 -16.58 1.04 5.07
C ALA A 61 -17.57 0.00 5.61
N ALA A 62 -17.97 0.10 6.88
CA ALA A 62 -18.96 -0.78 7.47
C ALA A 62 -20.36 -0.62 6.86
N GLN A 63 -20.70 0.58 6.38
CA GLN A 63 -21.99 0.87 5.73
C GLN A 63 -22.00 0.51 4.24
N MET A 64 -20.88 0.72 3.55
CA MET A 64 -20.79 0.62 2.09
C MET A 64 -20.10 -0.67 1.62
N GLY A 65 -19.35 -1.32 2.48
CA GLY A 65 -18.57 -2.50 2.17
C GLY A 65 -19.23 -3.80 2.66
N PRO A 66 -18.61 -4.94 2.34
CA PRO A 66 -19.06 -6.23 2.85
C PRO A 66 -18.79 -6.33 4.36
N SER A 67 -19.67 -7.06 5.08
CA SER A 67 -19.55 -7.32 6.51
C SER A 67 -18.35 -8.19 6.90
N SER A 68 -17.73 -8.86 5.92
CA SER A 68 -16.53 -9.67 6.08
C SER A 68 -15.77 -9.76 4.75
N GLY A 69 -14.49 -10.10 4.81
CA GLY A 69 -13.66 -10.23 3.61
C GLY A 69 -12.37 -10.99 3.87
N LYS A 70 -11.46 -10.95 2.90
CA LYS A 70 -10.18 -11.67 2.96
C LYS A 70 -9.00 -10.76 3.38
N SER A 71 -9.22 -9.45 3.48
CA SER A 71 -8.18 -8.48 3.80
C SER A 71 -8.34 -7.97 5.22
N GLU A 72 -7.22 -7.86 5.93
CA GLU A 72 -7.19 -7.46 7.34
C GLU A 72 -6.92 -5.95 7.49
N LEU A 73 -7.48 -5.38 8.55
CA LEU A 73 -7.14 -4.04 8.99
C LEU A 73 -5.95 -4.09 9.96
N ILE A 74 -5.05 -3.11 9.86
CA ILE A 74 -3.94 -2.94 10.80
C ILE A 74 -4.48 -2.22 12.04
N ASP A 75 -5.32 -2.90 12.83
CA ASP A 75 -5.93 -2.31 14.04
C ASP A 75 -5.29 -2.77 15.35
N GLY A 76 -4.53 -3.86 15.32
CA GLY A 76 -3.72 -4.37 16.43
C GLY A 76 -4.50 -5.02 17.57
N SER A 77 -5.83 -5.07 17.55
CA SER A 77 -6.63 -5.59 18.67
C SER A 77 -7.65 -6.67 18.30
N GLN A 78 -8.21 -6.61 17.13
CA GLN A 78 -9.14 -7.62 16.59
C GLN A 78 -8.92 -7.71 15.09
N ALA A 79 -8.79 -8.91 14.55
CA ALA A 79 -8.64 -9.15 13.12
C ALA A 79 -9.94 -8.76 12.38
N LEU A 80 -10.17 -7.47 12.23
CA LEU A 80 -11.26 -6.98 11.39
C LEU A 80 -10.90 -7.24 9.93
N THR A 81 -11.82 -7.88 9.21
CA THR A 81 -11.64 -8.21 7.80
C THR A 81 -12.70 -7.55 6.96
N THR A 82 -12.29 -7.10 5.76
CA THR A 82 -13.20 -6.51 4.77
C THR A 82 -12.70 -6.82 3.35
N SER A 83 -13.28 -6.18 2.35
CA SER A 83 -12.77 -6.30 0.98
C SER A 83 -11.39 -5.62 0.84
N PRO A 84 -10.55 -6.05 -0.13
CA PRO A 84 -9.25 -5.43 -0.37
C PRO A 84 -9.32 -3.91 -0.55
N ALA A 85 -10.34 -3.41 -1.25
CA ALA A 85 -10.50 -1.97 -1.51
C ALA A 85 -10.72 -1.17 -0.22
N PHE A 86 -11.60 -1.64 0.67
CA PHE A 86 -11.85 -0.96 1.94
C PHE A 86 -10.71 -1.13 2.94
N ALA A 87 -10.07 -2.29 2.98
CA ALA A 87 -8.88 -2.49 3.79
C ALA A 87 -7.74 -1.57 3.35
N SER A 88 -7.51 -1.43 2.03
CA SER A 88 -6.53 -0.49 1.48
C SER A 88 -6.81 0.95 1.91
N LEU A 89 -8.06 1.39 1.77
CA LEU A 89 -8.46 2.74 2.13
C LEU A 89 -8.22 3.04 3.61
N ILE A 90 -8.62 2.12 4.49
CA ILE A 90 -8.50 2.29 5.94
C ILE A 90 -7.03 2.26 6.37
N ASN A 91 -6.27 1.26 5.91
CA ASN A 91 -4.87 1.10 6.27
C ASN A 91 -4.01 2.26 5.74
N ALA A 92 -4.29 2.76 4.53
CA ALA A 92 -3.63 3.94 3.99
C ALA A 92 -3.89 5.19 4.81
N ALA A 93 -5.16 5.43 5.15
CA ALA A 93 -5.53 6.57 5.97
C ALA A 93 -4.88 6.49 7.37
N ALA A 94 -4.79 5.29 7.96
CA ALA A 94 -4.12 5.09 9.23
C ALA A 94 -2.62 5.37 9.15
N ALA A 95 -1.95 4.92 8.08
CA ALA A 95 -0.52 5.16 7.90
C ALA A 95 -0.20 6.65 7.69
N HIS A 96 -1.06 7.36 6.96
CA HIS A 96 -0.79 8.75 6.59
C HIS A 96 -1.23 9.79 7.63
N VAL A 97 -2.26 9.52 8.44
CA VAL A 97 -2.89 10.52 9.32
C VAL A 97 -1.98 11.12 10.39
N VAL A 98 -0.87 10.45 10.71
CA VAL A 98 0.13 10.94 11.67
C VAL A 98 1.19 11.84 11.05
N GLU A 99 1.19 11.99 9.70
CA GLU A 99 2.12 12.84 8.95
C GLU A 99 3.61 12.52 9.22
N GLN A 100 3.94 11.24 9.40
CA GLN A 100 5.30 10.75 9.68
C GLN A 100 5.76 9.67 8.70
N ASP A 101 4.91 9.29 7.76
CA ASP A 101 5.24 8.33 6.71
C ASP A 101 6.20 8.94 5.66
N ASP A 102 6.86 8.07 4.89
CA ASP A 102 7.91 8.43 3.95
C ASP A 102 7.45 9.43 2.88
N LEU A 103 8.32 10.37 2.55
CA LEU A 103 8.06 11.40 1.54
C LEU A 103 9.19 11.50 0.51
N HIS A 104 8.84 11.39 -0.76
CA HIS A 104 9.75 11.72 -1.85
C HIS A 104 9.63 13.20 -2.21
N ASN A 105 10.55 14.02 -1.72
CA ASN A 105 10.50 15.50 -1.78
C ASN A 105 10.30 16.08 -3.19
N ARG A 106 10.82 15.43 -4.24
CA ARG A 106 10.74 15.97 -5.62
C ARG A 106 9.38 15.72 -6.28
N SER A 107 8.70 14.64 -5.92
CA SER A 107 7.37 14.31 -6.46
C SER A 107 6.24 14.61 -5.49
N ILE A 108 6.57 14.97 -4.26
CA ILE A 108 5.59 15.21 -3.18
C ILE A 108 4.60 14.02 -3.11
N MET A 109 5.16 12.81 -2.99
CA MET A 109 4.35 11.61 -2.86
C MET A 109 4.97 10.68 -1.81
N HIS A 110 4.13 9.84 -1.22
CA HIS A 110 4.47 8.85 -0.21
C HIS A 110 4.62 7.46 -0.86
N PRO A 111 5.82 7.09 -1.34
CA PRO A 111 5.99 5.91 -2.19
C PRO A 111 5.64 4.60 -1.50
N VAL A 112 6.01 4.47 -0.23
CA VAL A 112 5.89 3.20 0.49
C VAL A 112 4.51 3.03 1.11
N SER A 113 3.86 4.10 1.56
CA SER A 113 2.48 4.06 2.04
C SER A 113 1.52 3.47 1.01
N LEU A 114 1.67 3.87 -0.27
CA LEU A 114 0.88 3.33 -1.37
C LEU A 114 1.19 1.85 -1.64
N ALA A 115 2.47 1.46 -1.63
CA ALA A 115 2.89 0.09 -1.91
C ALA A 115 2.53 -0.86 -0.77
N CYS A 116 2.78 -0.48 0.49
CA CYS A 116 2.51 -1.32 1.66
C CYS A 116 1.02 -1.57 1.88
N VAL A 117 0.20 -0.59 1.59
CA VAL A 117 -1.26 -0.72 1.67
C VAL A 117 -1.77 -1.73 0.66
N LEU A 118 -1.27 -1.69 -0.57
CA LEU A 118 -1.62 -2.67 -1.60
C LEU A 118 -1.15 -4.08 -1.20
N VAL A 119 0.06 -4.23 -0.68
CA VAL A 119 0.63 -5.53 -0.28
C VAL A 119 -0.08 -6.10 0.94
N ALA A 120 -0.33 -5.31 1.99
CA ALA A 120 -1.05 -5.76 3.19
C ALA A 120 -2.47 -6.24 2.88
N CYS A 121 -3.11 -5.66 1.85
CA CYS A 121 -4.43 -6.07 1.41
C CYS A 121 -4.42 -7.30 0.49
N CYS A 122 -3.27 -7.59 -0.14
CA CYS A 122 -3.08 -8.74 -1.02
C CYS A 122 -2.51 -9.96 -0.31
N ILE A 123 -2.11 -9.87 0.95
CA ILE A 123 -1.74 -11.06 1.72
C ILE A 123 -3.02 -11.85 2.00
N LEU A 124 -3.37 -12.65 1.00
CA LEU A 124 -4.33 -13.72 1.16
C LEU A 124 -3.83 -14.59 2.32
N ARG A 125 -4.61 -14.73 3.38
CA ARG A 125 -4.32 -15.75 4.39
C ARG A 125 -3.97 -17.06 3.66
N PRO A 126 -2.78 -17.62 3.84
CA PRO A 126 -2.58 -18.99 3.40
C PRO A 126 -3.65 -19.80 4.11
N LYS A 127 -4.40 -20.63 3.35
CA LYS A 127 -5.25 -21.64 3.96
C LYS A 127 -4.32 -22.49 4.81
N VAL A 128 -4.34 -22.28 6.11
CA VAL A 128 -3.78 -23.23 7.05
C VAL A 128 -4.73 -24.42 6.93
N ASN A 129 -4.33 -25.42 6.12
CA ASN A 129 -5.01 -26.69 6.09
C ASN A 129 -4.83 -27.29 7.50
N ALA A 130 -5.95 -27.35 8.23
CA ALA A 130 -6.05 -28.13 9.46
C ALA A 130 -6.02 -29.63 9.10
#